data_65e83c340fb0b1d6ba8cfe3f29efca4b
#
_entry.id   65e83c340fb0b1d6ba8cfe3f29efca4b
#
_cell.length_a   1.000
_cell.length_b   1.000
_cell.length_c   1.000
_cell.angle_alpha   90.00
_cell.angle_beta   90.00
_cell.angle_gamma   90.00
#
_symmetry.space_group_name_H-M   'P 1'
#
loop_
_entity.id
_entity.type
_entity.pdbx_description
1 polymer ?
#
loop_
_entity_poly.entity_id
_entity_poly.type
_entity_poly.pdbx_seq_one_letter_code
_entity_poly.pdbx_strand_id
1 'polypeptide(L)'
;MKVLVTGAKGFVGKNLCAQLNNIKTGKVKCYGNLVIEEVFEYDLDSTPEQLDAWCKDCDFVFNLAGVNRPQDPKEFMEGNFGFATVLLNTLKKYKNNCPVMISSSIQATLAGRFGTSEYGKSKKVGEELMFQYGEETGAKVLVYRFPNLYGKWCRPNYNSVVATFCNNIANDLPITVND
;
A
#
# COMPACT_ATOMS: atom_id res chain seq x y z
N MET A 1 1.84 -20.04 -2.13
CA MET A 1 0.99 -18.84 -2.25
C MET A 1 1.72 -17.80 -3.10
N LYS A 2 1.04 -17.25 -4.12
CA LYS A 2 1.54 -16.18 -4.99
C LYS A 2 0.96 -14.85 -4.54
N VAL A 3 1.79 -13.88 -4.26
CA VAL A 3 1.40 -12.60 -3.65
C VAL A 3 1.65 -11.45 -4.62
N LEU A 4 0.60 -10.68 -4.92
CA LEU A 4 0.73 -9.44 -5.68
C LEU A 4 0.88 -8.26 -4.71
N VAL A 5 1.95 -7.49 -4.87
CA VAL A 5 2.21 -6.25 -4.12
C VAL A 5 2.23 -5.09 -5.10
N THR A 6 1.26 -4.17 -5.00
CA THR A 6 1.29 -2.92 -5.77
C THR A 6 1.94 -1.82 -4.95
N GLY A 7 2.62 -0.86 -5.62
CA GLY A 7 3.47 0.10 -4.92
C GLY A 7 4.71 -0.57 -4.30
N ALA A 8 5.20 -1.63 -4.94
CA ALA A 8 6.27 -2.50 -4.44
C ALA A 8 7.59 -1.76 -4.20
N LYS A 9 7.88 -0.71 -4.98
CA LYS A 9 9.10 0.12 -4.85
C LYS A 9 8.95 1.29 -3.87
N GLY A 10 7.76 1.49 -3.32
CA GLY A 10 7.50 2.45 -2.25
C GLY A 10 8.12 2.01 -0.91
N PHE A 11 8.06 2.89 0.10
CA PHE A 11 8.62 2.60 1.43
C PHE A 11 8.06 1.32 2.05
N VAL A 12 6.74 1.20 2.14
CA VAL A 12 6.08 0.03 2.73
C VAL A 12 6.25 -1.19 1.82
N GLY A 13 6.10 -1.00 0.49
CA GLY A 13 6.25 -2.07 -0.50
C GLY A 13 7.61 -2.75 -0.44
N LYS A 14 8.72 -1.98 -0.41
CA LYS A 14 10.08 -2.52 -0.28
C LYS A 14 10.25 -3.37 0.98
N ASN A 15 9.75 -2.91 2.12
CA ASN A 15 9.83 -3.66 3.37
C ASN A 15 9.03 -4.96 3.29
N LEU A 16 7.82 -4.90 2.74
CA LEU A 16 6.97 -6.08 2.58
C LEU A 16 7.56 -7.08 1.59
N CYS A 17 7.98 -6.64 0.40
CA CYS A 17 8.60 -7.50 -0.62
C CYS A 17 9.87 -8.17 -0.08
N ALA A 18 10.73 -7.42 0.63
CA ALA A 18 11.91 -7.99 1.27
C ALA A 18 11.54 -9.09 2.29
N GLN A 19 10.50 -8.88 3.10
CA GLN A 19 10.05 -9.86 4.08
C GLN A 19 9.44 -11.10 3.41
N LEU A 20 8.57 -10.92 2.40
CA LEU A 20 7.99 -12.02 1.63
C LEU A 20 9.06 -12.86 0.95
N ASN A 21 10.09 -12.22 0.37
CA ASN A 21 11.22 -12.91 -0.24
C ASN A 21 12.11 -13.64 0.80
N ASN A 22 12.25 -13.11 2.02
CA ASN A 22 12.91 -13.80 3.11
C ASN A 22 12.14 -15.06 3.56
N ILE A 23 10.81 -15.02 3.54
CA ILE A 23 9.97 -16.20 3.81
C ILE A 23 10.12 -17.21 2.67
N LYS A 24 9.99 -16.76 1.40
CA LYS A 24 10.16 -17.59 0.20
C LYS A 24 11.48 -18.36 0.19
N THR A 25 12.56 -17.70 0.60
CA THR A 25 13.92 -18.30 0.64
C THR A 25 14.24 -19.06 1.93
N GLY A 26 13.29 -19.17 2.87
CA GLY A 26 13.49 -19.88 4.15
C GLY A 26 14.41 -19.17 5.15
N LYS A 27 14.76 -17.89 4.91
CA LYS A 27 15.56 -17.07 5.84
C LYS A 27 14.78 -16.70 7.10
N VAL A 28 13.45 -16.62 7.00
CA VAL A 28 12.53 -16.32 8.10
C VAL A 28 11.55 -17.47 8.24
N LYS A 29 11.43 -18.00 9.46
CA LYS A 29 10.62 -19.19 9.77
C LYS A 29 9.52 -18.94 10.82
N CYS A 30 9.35 -17.71 11.29
CA CYS A 30 8.41 -17.38 12.37
C CYS A 30 6.95 -17.32 11.95
N TYR A 31 6.62 -17.55 10.68
CA TYR A 31 5.26 -17.49 10.14
C TYR A 31 4.60 -18.87 9.97
N GLY A 32 5.02 -19.85 10.76
CA GLY A 32 4.46 -21.19 10.73
C GLY A 32 4.62 -21.88 9.38
N ASN A 33 3.52 -22.40 8.83
CA ASN A 33 3.52 -23.13 7.57
C ASN A 33 3.29 -22.24 6.33
N LEU A 34 3.47 -20.92 6.44
CA LEU A 34 3.32 -20.01 5.32
C LEU A 34 4.40 -20.27 4.27
N VAL A 35 3.99 -20.70 3.09
CA VAL A 35 4.87 -20.92 1.92
C VAL A 35 4.58 -19.85 0.87
N ILE A 36 5.56 -19.01 0.59
CA ILE A 36 5.51 -18.04 -0.52
C ILE A 36 6.20 -18.66 -1.73
N GLU A 37 5.46 -18.84 -2.80
CA GLU A 37 5.94 -19.38 -4.08
C GLU A 37 6.46 -18.25 -4.97
N GLU A 38 5.68 -17.15 -5.07
CA GLU A 38 6.02 -16.02 -5.92
C GLU A 38 5.59 -14.70 -5.29
N VAL A 39 6.36 -13.64 -5.56
CA VAL A 39 6.05 -12.25 -5.20
C VAL A 39 6.03 -11.44 -6.49
N PHE A 40 4.85 -10.98 -6.88
CA PHE A 40 4.65 -10.11 -8.03
C PHE A 40 4.75 -8.67 -7.58
N GLU A 41 5.80 -7.98 -8.00
CA GLU A 41 6.13 -6.61 -7.58
C GLU A 41 5.68 -5.61 -8.64
N TYR A 42 4.45 -5.08 -8.52
CA TYR A 42 3.88 -4.09 -9.43
C TYR A 42 4.17 -2.66 -8.96
N ASP A 43 4.71 -1.82 -9.86
CA ASP A 43 4.96 -0.39 -9.62
C ASP A 43 4.84 0.42 -10.92
N LEU A 44 5.18 1.71 -10.89
CA LEU A 44 5.04 2.66 -12.01
C LEU A 44 5.73 2.24 -13.31
N ASP A 45 6.76 1.43 -13.24
CA ASP A 45 7.50 0.88 -14.38
C ASP A 45 6.97 -0.49 -14.86
N SER A 46 5.92 -1.00 -14.23
CA SER A 46 5.24 -2.22 -14.65
C SER A 46 4.23 -1.93 -15.75
N THR A 47 3.95 -2.94 -16.59
CA THR A 47 3.00 -2.81 -17.69
C THR A 47 1.58 -3.27 -17.32
N PRO A 48 0.54 -2.81 -18.04
CA PRO A 48 -0.83 -3.31 -17.85
C PRO A 48 -0.95 -4.81 -18.05
N GLU A 49 -0.18 -5.39 -18.99
CA GLU A 49 -0.16 -6.82 -19.28
C GLU A 49 0.38 -7.63 -18.10
N GLN A 50 1.37 -7.08 -17.36
CA GLN A 50 1.88 -7.70 -16.13
C GLN A 50 0.80 -7.69 -15.04
N LEU A 51 0.08 -6.56 -14.85
CA LEU A 51 -1.03 -6.51 -13.91
C LEU A 51 -2.10 -7.55 -14.25
N ASP A 52 -2.46 -7.64 -15.53
CA ASP A 52 -3.45 -8.56 -16.04
C ASP A 52 -3.06 -10.03 -15.76
N ALA A 53 -1.81 -10.40 -16.08
CA ALA A 53 -1.29 -11.74 -15.82
C ALA A 53 -1.23 -12.07 -14.32
N TRP A 54 -0.77 -11.15 -13.50
CA TRP A 54 -0.61 -11.35 -12.05
C TRP A 54 -1.94 -11.38 -11.31
N CYS A 55 -2.91 -10.55 -11.71
CA CYS A 55 -4.26 -10.60 -11.17
C CYS A 55 -4.98 -11.93 -11.48
N LYS A 56 -4.65 -12.57 -12.59
CA LYS A 56 -5.17 -13.90 -12.92
C LYS A 56 -4.63 -15.00 -12.01
N ASP A 57 -3.39 -14.86 -11.53
CA ASP A 57 -2.60 -15.95 -10.92
C ASP A 57 -2.33 -15.76 -9.41
N CYS A 58 -2.59 -14.57 -8.84
CA CYS A 58 -2.30 -14.30 -7.43
C CYS A 58 -3.34 -14.93 -6.48
N ASP A 59 -2.85 -15.32 -5.30
CA ASP A 59 -3.64 -15.84 -4.18
C ASP A 59 -3.93 -14.78 -3.12
N PHE A 60 -3.21 -13.65 -3.14
CA PHE A 60 -3.37 -12.54 -2.21
C PHE A 60 -2.85 -11.23 -2.83
N VAL A 61 -3.53 -10.13 -2.57
CA VAL A 61 -3.12 -8.79 -3.02
C VAL A 61 -2.86 -7.86 -1.86
N PHE A 62 -1.67 -7.24 -1.83
CA PHE A 62 -1.38 -6.06 -1.02
C PHE A 62 -1.43 -4.83 -1.91
N ASN A 63 -2.51 -4.05 -1.84
CA ASN A 63 -2.63 -2.79 -2.56
C ASN A 63 -2.02 -1.66 -1.73
N LEU A 64 -0.73 -1.39 -1.97
CA LEU A 64 0.05 -0.34 -1.32
C LEU A 64 0.29 0.86 -2.24
N ALA A 65 -0.07 0.75 -3.53
CA ALA A 65 0.01 1.86 -4.48
C ALA A 65 -0.87 3.02 -4.02
N GLY A 66 -0.34 4.22 -4.10
CA GLY A 66 -1.07 5.42 -3.75
C GLY A 66 -0.18 6.67 -3.73
N VAL A 67 -0.82 7.83 -3.87
CA VAL A 67 -0.19 9.14 -3.86
C VAL A 67 -0.35 9.78 -2.49
N ASN A 68 0.75 10.26 -1.91
CA ASN A 68 0.74 10.87 -0.57
C ASN A 68 1.01 12.38 -0.59
N ARG A 69 1.71 12.89 -1.59
CA ARG A 69 2.07 14.31 -1.75
C ARG A 69 2.01 14.70 -3.23
N PRO A 70 0.80 14.85 -3.77
CA PRO A 70 0.62 15.30 -5.14
C PRO A 70 0.96 16.80 -5.28
N GLN A 71 1.20 17.24 -6.50
CA GLN A 71 1.28 18.67 -6.82
C GLN A 71 -0.12 19.27 -6.96
N ASP A 72 -1.07 18.50 -7.50
CA ASP A 72 -2.50 18.86 -7.60
C ASP A 72 -3.33 17.93 -6.68
N PRO A 73 -4.25 18.46 -5.84
CA PRO A 73 -5.16 17.64 -5.04
C PRO A 73 -5.97 16.60 -5.83
N LYS A 74 -6.22 16.83 -7.11
CA LYS A 74 -6.90 15.87 -8.00
C LYS A 74 -6.14 14.55 -8.15
N GLU A 75 -4.81 14.59 -8.10
CA GLU A 75 -3.96 13.42 -8.18
C GLU A 75 -4.20 12.43 -7.01
N PHE A 76 -4.74 12.89 -5.87
CA PHE A 76 -5.15 12.00 -4.80
C PHE A 76 -6.25 11.03 -5.25
N MET A 77 -7.24 11.53 -5.96
CA MET A 77 -8.33 10.71 -6.45
C MET A 77 -7.87 9.79 -7.58
N GLU A 78 -7.12 10.30 -8.54
CA GLU A 78 -6.61 9.50 -9.66
C GLU A 78 -5.65 8.41 -9.19
N GLY A 79 -4.68 8.75 -8.33
CA GLY A 79 -3.65 7.83 -7.86
C GLY A 79 -4.13 6.83 -6.80
N ASN A 80 -5.07 7.22 -5.93
CA ASN A 80 -5.56 6.33 -4.88
C ASN A 80 -6.81 5.55 -5.29
N PHE A 81 -7.80 6.22 -5.89
CA PHE A 81 -9.06 5.62 -6.29
C PHE A 81 -8.98 5.02 -7.70
N GLY A 82 -8.40 5.75 -8.67
CA GLY A 82 -8.35 5.33 -10.07
C GLY A 82 -7.58 4.01 -10.23
N PHE A 83 -6.36 3.90 -9.67
CA PHE A 83 -5.60 2.66 -9.75
C PHE A 83 -6.28 1.50 -9.00
N ALA A 84 -6.84 1.74 -7.80
CA ALA A 84 -7.58 0.72 -7.08
C ALA A 84 -8.75 0.17 -7.93
N THR A 85 -9.46 1.04 -8.64
CA THR A 85 -10.54 0.65 -9.55
C THR A 85 -10.03 -0.26 -10.68
N VAL A 86 -8.89 0.08 -11.30
CA VAL A 86 -8.27 -0.74 -12.36
C VAL A 86 -7.90 -2.12 -11.81
N LEU A 87 -7.24 -2.19 -10.66
CA LEU A 87 -6.85 -3.43 -9.99
C LEU A 87 -8.06 -4.34 -9.73
N LEU A 88 -9.10 -3.80 -9.08
CA LEU A 88 -10.29 -4.57 -8.72
C LEU A 88 -11.08 -5.03 -9.93
N ASN A 89 -11.19 -4.20 -10.98
CA ASN A 89 -11.82 -4.60 -12.24
C ASN A 89 -11.03 -5.70 -12.95
N THR A 90 -9.69 -5.68 -12.85
CA THR A 90 -8.85 -6.73 -13.41
C THR A 90 -9.04 -8.06 -12.66
N LEU A 91 -9.13 -8.05 -11.35
CA LEU A 91 -9.47 -9.24 -10.55
C LEU A 91 -10.87 -9.77 -10.91
N LYS A 92 -11.88 -8.90 -11.02
CA LYS A 92 -13.23 -9.30 -11.47
C LYS A 92 -13.24 -9.94 -12.86
N LYS A 93 -12.47 -9.38 -13.81
CA LYS A 93 -12.32 -9.91 -15.17
C LYS A 93 -11.91 -11.38 -15.16
N TYR A 94 -11.02 -11.77 -14.24
CA TYR A 94 -10.55 -13.16 -14.11
C TYR A 94 -11.33 -13.97 -13.08
N LYS A 95 -12.37 -13.40 -12.45
CA LYS A 95 -13.12 -14.05 -11.36
C LYS A 95 -12.19 -14.49 -10.22
N ASN A 96 -11.12 -13.76 -10.01
CA ASN A 96 -10.18 -14.04 -8.93
C ASN A 96 -10.65 -13.32 -7.66
N ASN A 97 -11.26 -14.08 -6.74
CA ASN A 97 -11.79 -13.59 -5.47
C ASN A 97 -10.78 -13.76 -4.32
N CYS A 98 -9.48 -13.70 -4.61
CA CYS A 98 -8.46 -13.75 -3.58
C CYS A 98 -8.60 -12.57 -2.58
N PRO A 99 -8.12 -12.72 -1.35
CA PRO A 99 -8.13 -11.63 -0.38
C PRO A 99 -7.35 -10.42 -0.89
N VAL A 100 -7.91 -9.22 -0.66
CA VAL A 100 -7.27 -7.95 -1.03
C VAL A 100 -7.13 -7.06 0.21
N MET A 101 -5.90 -6.66 0.50
CA MET A 101 -5.57 -5.68 1.54
C MET A 101 -5.32 -4.32 0.91
N ILE A 102 -5.88 -3.25 1.50
CA ILE A 102 -5.58 -1.86 1.13
C ILE A 102 -4.89 -1.12 2.27
N SER A 103 -3.82 -0.38 1.93
CA SER A 103 -3.21 0.60 2.81
C SER A 103 -4.07 1.87 2.87
N SER A 104 -4.88 2.00 3.91
CA SER A 104 -5.59 3.23 4.25
C SER A 104 -4.80 4.07 5.26
N SER A 105 -5.42 5.05 5.86
CA SER A 105 -4.82 5.97 6.81
C SER A 105 -5.78 6.27 7.96
N ILE A 106 -5.24 6.55 9.15
CA ILE A 106 -6.03 7.10 10.25
C ILE A 106 -6.76 8.40 9.84
N GLN A 107 -6.27 9.12 8.84
CA GLN A 107 -6.93 10.31 8.31
C GLN A 107 -8.26 10.00 7.61
N ALA A 108 -8.49 8.77 7.17
CA ALA A 108 -9.77 8.34 6.59
C ALA A 108 -10.94 8.36 7.59
N THR A 109 -10.67 8.49 8.88
CA THR A 109 -11.71 8.70 9.90
C THR A 109 -12.42 10.03 9.72
N LEU A 110 -11.78 11.03 9.11
CA LEU A 110 -12.23 12.41 8.98
C LEU A 110 -12.65 13.04 10.32
N ALA A 111 -12.05 12.58 11.41
CA ALA A 111 -12.36 13.05 12.77
C ALA A 111 -11.31 14.06 13.26
N GLY A 112 -11.75 15.02 14.10
CA GLY A 112 -10.89 16.03 14.71
C GLY A 112 -10.10 16.82 13.65
N ARG A 113 -8.78 16.89 13.80
CA ARG A 113 -7.88 17.62 12.88
C ARG A 113 -7.88 17.08 11.42
N PHE A 114 -8.47 15.94 11.16
CA PHE A 114 -8.52 15.32 9.83
C PHE A 114 -9.81 15.63 9.07
N GLY A 115 -10.75 16.39 9.65
CA GLY A 115 -12.08 16.64 9.10
C GLY A 115 -12.08 17.24 7.68
N THR A 116 -11.06 18.04 7.34
CA THR A 116 -10.91 18.69 6.03
C THR A 116 -9.81 18.07 5.17
N SER A 117 -9.22 16.94 5.58
CA SER A 117 -8.11 16.30 4.87
C SER A 117 -8.55 15.73 3.52
N GLU A 118 -8.11 16.33 2.41
CA GLU A 118 -8.34 15.79 1.06
C GLU A 118 -7.71 14.40 0.89
N TYR A 119 -6.52 14.20 1.46
CA TYR A 119 -5.91 12.88 1.52
C TYR A 119 -6.79 11.89 2.30
N GLY A 120 -7.31 12.30 3.48
CA GLY A 120 -8.22 11.48 4.26
C GLY A 120 -9.49 11.10 3.49
N LYS A 121 -10.09 12.05 2.78
CA LYS A 121 -11.26 11.82 1.92
C LYS A 121 -10.95 10.82 0.81
N SER A 122 -9.82 10.95 0.11
CA SER A 122 -9.43 10.02 -0.95
C SER A 122 -9.22 8.60 -0.42
N LYS A 123 -8.63 8.45 0.78
CA LYS A 123 -8.47 7.14 1.43
C LYS A 123 -9.81 6.54 1.83
N LYS A 124 -10.74 7.35 2.34
CA LYS A 124 -12.09 6.89 2.70
C LYS A 124 -12.86 6.38 1.49
N VAL A 125 -12.83 7.10 0.37
CA VAL A 125 -13.45 6.64 -0.89
C VAL A 125 -12.81 5.33 -1.37
N GLY A 126 -11.49 5.16 -1.20
CA GLY A 126 -10.82 3.89 -1.48
C GLY A 126 -11.31 2.74 -0.57
N GLU A 127 -11.57 2.99 0.71
CA GLU A 127 -12.17 1.99 1.62
C GLU A 127 -13.57 1.59 1.16
N GLU A 128 -14.41 2.55 0.79
CA GLU A 128 -15.80 2.32 0.31
C GLU A 128 -15.79 1.46 -0.97
N LEU A 129 -14.89 1.76 -1.92
CA LEU A 129 -14.70 0.95 -3.12
C LEU A 129 -14.32 -0.49 -2.80
N MET A 130 -13.44 -0.69 -1.82
CA MET A 130 -13.01 -2.03 -1.39
C MET A 130 -14.16 -2.81 -0.75
N PHE A 131 -14.96 -2.17 0.11
CA PHE A 131 -16.13 -2.82 0.72
C PHE A 131 -17.16 -3.21 -0.34
N GLN A 132 -17.47 -2.31 -1.28
CA GLN A 132 -18.34 -2.63 -2.41
C GLN A 132 -17.83 -3.82 -3.22
N TYR A 133 -16.52 -3.86 -3.53
CA TYR A 133 -15.91 -5.00 -4.21
C TYR A 133 -16.09 -6.31 -3.43
N GLY A 134 -15.89 -6.29 -2.10
CA GLY A 134 -16.11 -7.45 -1.24
C GLY A 134 -17.56 -7.95 -1.27
N GLU A 135 -18.54 -7.03 -1.22
CA GLU A 135 -19.96 -7.36 -1.31
C GLU A 135 -20.34 -7.96 -2.67
N GLU A 136 -19.81 -7.39 -3.76
CA GLU A 136 -20.10 -7.85 -5.13
C GLU A 136 -19.50 -9.21 -5.46
N THR A 137 -18.31 -9.51 -4.93
CA THR A 137 -17.51 -10.68 -5.36
C THR A 137 -17.41 -11.78 -4.31
N GLY A 138 -17.73 -11.49 -3.05
CA GLY A 138 -17.48 -12.37 -1.92
C GLY A 138 -15.99 -12.43 -1.52
N ALA A 139 -15.11 -11.63 -2.11
CA ALA A 139 -13.70 -11.57 -1.77
C ALA A 139 -13.51 -10.99 -0.36
N LYS A 140 -12.55 -11.54 0.39
CA LYS A 140 -12.18 -11.00 1.70
C LYS A 140 -11.41 -9.69 1.52
N VAL A 141 -11.91 -8.63 2.12
CA VAL A 141 -11.29 -7.29 2.10
C VAL A 141 -10.68 -6.97 3.46
N LEU A 142 -9.46 -6.45 3.46
CA LEU A 142 -8.70 -6.08 4.64
C LEU A 142 -8.30 -4.60 4.53
N VAL A 143 -8.86 -3.74 5.37
CA VAL A 143 -8.54 -2.31 5.39
C VAL A 143 -7.62 -2.01 6.56
N TYR A 144 -6.39 -1.55 6.27
CA TYR A 144 -5.41 -1.17 7.29
C TYR A 144 -5.24 0.35 7.30
N ARG A 145 -5.79 1.01 8.32
CA ARG A 145 -5.61 2.44 8.57
C ARG A 145 -4.29 2.69 9.26
N PHE A 146 -3.25 2.90 8.49
CA PHE A 146 -1.91 3.16 9.02
C PHE A 146 -1.83 4.53 9.72
N PRO A 147 -1.19 4.60 10.90
CA PRO A 147 -0.69 5.84 11.47
C PRO A 147 0.58 6.29 10.75
N ASN A 148 1.33 7.23 11.34
CA ASN A 148 2.66 7.56 10.84
C ASN A 148 3.59 6.35 10.94
N LEU A 149 4.18 5.98 9.81
CA LEU A 149 5.10 4.85 9.70
C LEU A 149 6.56 5.34 9.71
N TYR A 150 7.44 4.50 10.22
CA TYR A 150 8.89 4.70 10.17
C TYR A 150 9.59 3.35 10.03
N GLY A 151 10.86 3.36 9.63
CA GLY A 151 11.67 2.15 9.49
C GLY A 151 12.63 2.21 8.30
N LYS A 152 13.23 1.07 7.98
CA LYS A 152 14.20 0.93 6.90
C LYS A 152 13.60 1.44 5.58
N TRP A 153 14.42 2.17 4.80
CA TRP A 153 14.03 2.80 3.53
C TRP A 153 13.00 3.94 3.63
N CYS A 154 12.63 4.36 4.84
CA CYS A 154 11.81 5.55 5.00
C CYS A 154 12.61 6.80 4.58
N ARG A 155 12.03 7.61 3.70
CA ARG A 155 12.69 8.78 3.14
C ARG A 155 12.71 9.92 4.18
N PRO A 156 13.88 10.48 4.55
CA PRO A 156 13.95 11.66 5.40
C PRO A 156 13.36 12.88 4.67
N ASN A 157 12.94 13.88 5.44
CA ASN A 157 12.33 15.11 4.93
C ASN A 157 11.12 14.89 4.01
N TYR A 158 10.39 13.81 4.23
CA TYR A 158 9.20 13.46 3.46
C TYR A 158 7.97 13.27 4.38
N ASN A 159 7.69 12.09 4.89
CA ASN A 159 6.48 11.80 5.68
C ASN A 159 6.76 11.21 7.07
N SER A 160 8.01 11.18 7.52
CA SER A 160 8.37 10.62 8.81
C SER A 160 9.31 11.54 9.57
N VAL A 161 8.83 12.06 10.70
CA VAL A 161 9.66 12.83 11.63
C VAL A 161 10.84 11.98 12.15
N VAL A 162 10.59 10.70 12.44
CA VAL A 162 11.64 9.78 12.92
C VAL A 162 12.76 9.63 11.90
N ALA A 163 12.42 9.37 10.62
CA ALA A 163 13.43 9.25 9.57
C ALA A 163 14.19 10.56 9.36
N THR A 164 13.51 11.71 9.46
CA THR A 164 14.14 13.03 9.34
C THR A 164 15.09 13.27 10.49
N PHE A 165 14.69 12.99 11.74
CA PHE A 165 15.55 13.18 12.90
C PHE A 165 16.76 12.25 12.86
N CYS A 166 16.58 10.98 12.56
CA CYS A 166 17.71 10.05 12.40
C CYS A 166 18.71 10.52 11.33
N ASN A 167 18.22 10.99 10.18
CA ASN A 167 19.07 11.54 9.14
C ASN A 167 19.81 12.79 9.60
N ASN A 168 19.12 13.72 10.26
CA ASN A 168 19.71 14.98 10.68
C ASN A 168 20.76 14.74 11.75
N ILE A 169 20.49 13.89 12.74
CA ILE A 169 21.47 13.52 13.79
C ILE A 169 22.71 12.87 13.14
N ALA A 170 22.53 11.93 12.21
CA ALA A 170 23.64 11.23 11.55
C ALA A 170 24.52 12.14 10.67
N ASN A 171 24.00 13.32 10.28
CA ASN A 171 24.72 14.27 9.41
C ASN A 171 24.99 15.63 10.12
N ASP A 172 24.88 15.69 11.43
CA ASP A 172 25.08 16.90 12.24
C ASP A 172 24.21 18.09 11.78
N LEU A 173 23.00 17.81 11.29
CA LEU A 173 22.03 18.82 10.85
C LEU A 173 21.07 19.19 12.00
N PRO A 174 20.54 20.43 12.03
CA PRO A 174 19.62 20.88 13.06
C PRO A 174 18.30 20.08 13.03
N ILE A 175 17.75 19.87 14.24
CA ILE A 175 16.41 19.30 14.42
C ILE A 175 15.46 20.46 14.74
N THR A 176 14.34 20.52 14.01
CA THR A 176 13.25 21.46 14.28
C THR A 176 12.03 20.69 14.77
N VAL A 177 11.51 21.09 15.92
CA VAL A 177 10.23 20.60 16.46
C VAL A 177 9.24 21.74 16.35
N ASN A 178 8.11 21.50 15.69
CA ASN A 178 7.02 22.48 15.61
C ASN A 178 6.12 22.30 16.85
N ASP A 179 5.66 23.41 17.38
CA ASP A 179 4.70 23.47 18.50
C ASP A 179 3.35 22.86 18.13
#